data_2f5afcbe4b0f7ccf561eacb9b4f390be
#
_entry.id   2f5afcbe4b0f7ccf561eacb9b4f390be
#
_cell.length_a   1.000
_cell.length_b   1.000
_cell.length_c   1.000
_cell.angle_alpha   90.00
_cell.angle_beta   90.00
_cell.angle_gamma   90.00
#
_symmetry.space_group_name_H-M   'P 1'
#
loop_
_entity.id
_entity.type
_entity.pdbx_description
1 polymer ?
#
loop_
_entity_poly.entity_id
_entity_poly.type
_entity_poly.pdbx_seq_one_letter_code
_entity_poly.pdbx_strand_id
1 'polypeptide(L)'
;MAVACVALFVVAVPQNAQQPAGEPGKAAPKGAVQGRLTWFDRKGKIAGTLGDLGSYRTLMISRDGKRVAVERADAQNQNRDIWLLEVANGKTARFTSDPGWDAFPTWSPDGSRIIFTSNRSGVFDLYQKATNGSGTEELFYKSSDGKGLTSWSPDGRFLLYYSLGQPTHVKLLAASGPADRAPVALVDPQFTSITARFSPNGRWIVYGSNESGTDEVSVRPFDPATGTAGNPIVLSKGGGRTPVWRGDGREIFYLDRDGIVMAMDVNTASGFKAGTPKPLFKAPEAVLFWDVAPDGKRFLMPVPAR
;
A
#
# COMPACT_ATOMS: atom_id res chain seq x y z
N MET A 1 18.34 -31.56 11.51
CA MET A 1 17.41 -30.87 10.59
C MET A 1 16.97 -29.58 11.27
N ALA A 2 17.58 -28.46 10.90
CA ALA A 2 17.29 -27.16 11.49
C ALA A 2 16.11 -26.55 10.71
N VAL A 3 14.96 -26.44 11.37
CA VAL A 3 13.81 -25.70 10.86
C VAL A 3 14.16 -24.23 10.96
N ALA A 4 14.50 -23.60 9.85
CA ALA A 4 14.65 -22.16 9.77
C ALA A 4 13.25 -21.53 9.85
N CYS A 5 12.87 -21.07 11.05
CA CYS A 5 11.78 -20.13 11.22
C CYS A 5 12.12 -18.87 10.43
N VAL A 6 11.53 -18.71 9.25
CA VAL A 6 11.50 -17.42 8.57
C VAL A 6 10.58 -16.53 9.40
N ALA A 7 11.19 -15.70 10.23
CA ALA A 7 10.48 -14.69 10.99
C ALA A 7 9.76 -13.77 10.00
N LEU A 8 8.43 -13.76 10.05
CA LEU A 8 7.59 -12.73 9.47
C LEU A 8 8.09 -11.41 10.06
N PHE A 9 8.84 -10.62 9.29
CA PHE A 9 9.03 -9.21 9.61
C PHE A 9 7.72 -8.47 9.35
N VAL A 10 6.72 -8.77 10.18
CA VAL A 10 5.70 -7.78 10.46
C VAL A 10 6.47 -6.61 11.04
N VAL A 11 6.62 -5.54 10.27
CA VAL A 11 7.16 -4.29 10.80
C VAL A 11 6.18 -3.90 11.90
N ALA A 12 6.49 -4.31 13.13
CA ALA A 12 5.82 -3.85 14.31
C ALA A 12 5.99 -2.33 14.31
N VAL A 13 4.94 -1.60 14.00
CA VAL A 13 4.81 -0.23 14.44
C VAL A 13 4.81 -0.35 15.96
N PRO A 14 5.79 0.22 16.68
CA PRO A 14 5.85 0.04 18.11
C PRO A 14 4.56 0.52 18.74
N GLN A 15 3.83 -0.38 19.41
CA GLN A 15 2.57 -0.10 20.11
C GLN A 15 2.75 0.83 21.32
N ASN A 16 3.96 1.27 21.64
CA ASN A 16 4.27 2.18 22.72
C ASN A 16 4.65 3.57 22.19
N ALA A 17 3.75 4.22 21.48
CA ALA A 17 3.84 5.65 21.23
C ALA A 17 2.79 6.43 22.02
N GLN A 18 2.72 6.21 23.32
CA GLN A 18 2.48 7.32 24.24
C GLN A 18 3.81 8.06 24.35
N GLN A 19 4.19 8.80 23.31
CA GLN A 19 5.16 9.88 23.48
C GLN A 19 4.38 11.16 23.75
N PRO A 20 4.69 11.84 24.88
CA PRO A 20 4.19 13.18 25.11
C PRO A 20 4.68 14.09 23.98
N ALA A 21 3.90 15.15 23.69
CA ALA A 21 4.22 16.19 22.73
C ALA A 21 5.71 16.57 22.78
N GLY A 22 6.35 16.54 21.60
CA GLY A 22 7.79 16.48 21.41
C GLY A 22 8.63 17.46 22.22
N GLU A 23 9.61 16.92 22.90
CA GLU A 23 10.82 17.67 23.22
C GLU A 23 11.66 17.83 21.93
N PRO A 24 12.09 19.04 21.59
CA PRO A 24 13.00 19.25 20.47
C PRO A 24 14.37 18.66 20.83
N GLY A 25 14.81 17.63 20.11
CA GLY A 25 16.18 17.13 20.24
C GLY A 25 16.39 15.62 20.32
N LYS A 26 15.37 14.77 20.16
CA LYS A 26 15.62 13.31 20.07
C LYS A 26 16.05 12.93 18.66
N ALA A 27 17.30 12.44 18.57
CA ALA A 27 17.87 11.82 17.38
C ALA A 27 16.90 10.79 16.79
N ALA A 28 16.79 10.78 15.45
CA ALA A 28 16.03 9.78 14.69
C ALA A 28 16.30 8.37 15.24
N PRO A 29 15.30 7.48 15.24
CA PRO A 29 15.57 6.07 15.50
C PRO A 29 16.65 5.61 14.51
N LYS A 30 17.76 5.09 15.04
CA LYS A 30 18.84 4.52 14.23
C LYS A 30 18.24 3.50 13.29
N GLY A 31 18.18 3.81 11.97
CA GLY A 31 17.71 2.87 10.98
C GLY A 31 16.81 3.41 9.85
N ALA A 32 16.60 4.71 9.73
CA ALA A 32 15.97 5.24 8.52
C ALA A 32 16.92 5.06 7.33
N VAL A 33 16.72 4.00 6.56
CA VAL A 33 17.54 3.69 5.37
C VAL A 33 17.28 4.78 4.34
N GLN A 34 18.33 5.56 4.04
CA GLN A 34 18.30 6.50 2.92
C GLN A 34 18.33 5.72 1.62
N GLY A 35 17.53 6.13 0.66
CA GLY A 35 17.42 5.42 -0.61
C GLY A 35 16.87 6.31 -1.72
N ARG A 36 16.64 5.71 -2.88
CA ARG A 36 16.00 6.36 -4.02
C ARG A 36 14.79 5.56 -4.48
N LEU A 37 13.75 6.23 -4.92
CA LEU A 37 12.70 5.58 -5.70
C LEU A 37 13.29 5.24 -7.08
N THR A 38 13.32 3.95 -7.40
CA THR A 38 13.98 3.43 -8.60
C THR A 38 12.97 2.70 -9.46
N TRP A 39 12.94 3.05 -10.73
CA TRP A 39 12.18 2.35 -11.74
C TRP A 39 12.95 1.15 -12.26
N PHE A 40 12.29 0.00 -12.31
CA PHE A 40 12.78 -1.22 -12.94
C PHE A 40 11.90 -1.58 -14.15
N ASP A 41 12.50 -2.08 -15.21
CA ASP A 41 11.74 -2.69 -16.31
C ASP A 41 11.34 -4.15 -15.97
N ARG A 42 10.63 -4.81 -16.86
CA ARG A 42 10.18 -6.22 -16.67
C ARG A 42 11.34 -7.25 -16.60
N LYS A 43 12.54 -6.86 -16.93
CA LYS A 43 13.76 -7.70 -16.83
C LYS A 43 14.59 -7.38 -15.58
N GLY A 44 14.12 -6.45 -14.73
CA GLY A 44 14.84 -5.99 -13.55
C GLY A 44 15.98 -5.01 -13.83
N LYS A 45 16.08 -4.48 -15.05
CA LYS A 45 17.04 -3.45 -15.38
C LYS A 45 16.53 -2.10 -14.85
N ILE A 46 17.42 -1.33 -14.23
CA ILE A 46 17.12 0.04 -13.79
C ILE A 46 16.78 0.89 -15.01
N ALA A 47 15.57 1.47 -14.98
CA ALA A 47 15.02 2.33 -16.03
C ALA A 47 15.01 3.81 -15.63
N GLY A 48 15.60 4.16 -14.49
CA GLY A 48 15.73 5.52 -13.97
C GLY A 48 15.41 5.62 -12.49
N THR A 49 15.53 6.83 -11.95
CA THR A 49 15.17 7.16 -10.57
C THR A 49 14.13 8.26 -10.53
N LEU A 50 13.39 8.38 -9.43
CA LEU A 50 12.40 9.41 -9.22
C LEU A 50 12.66 10.11 -7.88
N GLY A 51 12.71 11.43 -7.90
CA GLY A 51 12.99 12.27 -6.73
C GLY A 51 14.43 12.16 -6.22
N ASP A 52 14.68 12.81 -5.09
CA ASP A 52 16.00 12.91 -4.45
C ASP A 52 16.32 11.71 -3.57
N LEU A 53 17.54 11.70 -3.02
CA LEU A 53 17.88 10.80 -1.93
C LEU A 53 17.00 11.12 -0.70
N GLY A 54 16.39 10.09 -0.11
CA GLY A 54 15.49 10.26 1.03
C GLY A 54 15.12 8.93 1.70
N SER A 55 14.47 8.99 2.84
CA SER A 55 13.93 7.81 3.50
C SER A 55 12.47 7.60 3.07
N TYR A 56 12.27 6.80 2.04
CA TYR A 56 10.98 6.47 1.46
C TYR A 56 10.42 5.18 2.06
N ARG A 57 9.09 5.08 2.18
CA ARG A 57 8.43 3.87 2.66
C ARG A 57 7.21 3.50 1.83
N THR A 58 6.01 3.91 2.20
CA THR A 58 4.77 3.61 1.46
C THR A 58 4.62 4.53 0.26
N LEU A 59 4.16 3.99 -0.84
CA LEU A 59 3.97 4.77 -2.07
C LEU A 59 2.78 4.27 -2.88
N MET A 60 2.22 5.16 -3.70
CA MET A 60 1.19 4.83 -4.68
C MET A 60 1.29 5.73 -5.90
N ILE A 61 1.31 5.13 -7.08
CA ILE A 61 1.26 5.82 -8.36
C ILE A 61 -0.19 6.25 -8.63
N SER A 62 -0.41 7.46 -9.13
CA SER A 62 -1.73 7.91 -9.57
C SER A 62 -2.24 7.07 -10.74
N ARG A 63 -3.55 6.94 -10.91
CA ARG A 63 -4.16 6.12 -11.95
C ARG A 63 -3.74 6.47 -13.37
N ASP A 64 -3.49 7.76 -13.62
CA ASP A 64 -2.99 8.27 -14.89
C ASP A 64 -1.47 8.08 -15.09
N GLY A 65 -0.77 7.57 -14.05
CA GLY A 65 0.67 7.34 -14.06
C GLY A 65 1.54 8.60 -14.01
N LYS A 66 0.95 9.78 -13.80
CA LYS A 66 1.68 11.06 -13.88
C LYS A 66 2.31 11.50 -12.57
N ARG A 67 1.75 11.06 -11.43
CA ARG A 67 2.21 11.45 -10.09
C ARG A 67 2.43 10.23 -9.21
N VAL A 68 3.27 10.38 -8.21
CA VAL A 68 3.47 9.42 -7.12
C VAL A 68 3.23 10.13 -5.80
N ALA A 69 2.37 9.58 -4.98
CA ALA A 69 2.26 9.96 -3.58
C ALA A 69 3.14 9.01 -2.76
N VAL A 70 3.99 9.54 -1.89
CA VAL A 70 4.94 8.73 -1.14
C VAL A 70 5.12 9.26 0.29
N GLU A 71 5.24 8.34 1.23
CA GLU A 71 5.70 8.62 2.57
C GLU A 71 7.21 8.84 2.55
N ARG A 72 7.65 10.01 3.02
CA ARG A 72 9.06 10.38 3.09
C ARG A 72 9.36 11.02 4.45
N ALA A 73 10.46 10.57 5.10
CA ALA A 73 10.94 11.25 6.28
C ALA A 73 11.62 12.58 5.91
N ASP A 74 11.33 13.61 6.68
CA ASP A 74 12.02 14.89 6.62
C ASP A 74 13.47 14.71 7.13
N ALA A 75 14.43 15.30 6.44
CA ALA A 75 15.85 15.15 6.75
C ALA A 75 16.25 15.82 8.07
N GLN A 76 15.53 16.85 8.50
CA GLN A 76 15.89 17.68 9.67
C GLN A 76 15.27 17.15 10.96
N ASN A 77 13.97 16.87 10.94
CA ASN A 77 13.21 16.49 12.14
C ASN A 77 12.75 15.03 12.15
N GLN A 78 13.02 14.28 11.07
CA GLN A 78 12.61 12.87 10.88
C GLN A 78 11.09 12.65 10.92
N ASN A 79 10.28 13.72 10.91
CA ASN A 79 8.86 13.57 10.74
C ASN A 79 8.55 12.94 9.39
N ARG A 80 7.51 12.14 9.32
CA ARG A 80 7.10 11.46 8.09
C ARG A 80 5.85 12.10 7.54
N ASP A 81 5.98 12.60 6.33
CA ASP A 81 4.92 13.28 5.60
C ASP A 81 4.65 12.62 4.26
N ILE A 82 3.50 12.95 3.70
CA ILE A 82 3.21 12.62 2.32
C ILE A 82 3.82 13.69 1.41
N TRP A 83 4.53 13.22 0.39
CA TRP A 83 5.11 14.03 -0.68
C TRP A 83 4.53 13.60 -2.02
N LEU A 84 4.38 14.56 -2.94
CA LEU A 84 3.95 14.32 -4.30
C LEU A 84 5.14 14.51 -5.25
N LEU A 85 5.33 13.55 -6.13
CA LEU A 85 6.38 13.56 -7.15
C LEU A 85 5.73 13.50 -8.54
N GLU A 86 6.16 14.40 -9.42
CA GLU A 86 5.80 14.38 -10.84
C GLU A 86 6.69 13.36 -11.58
N VAL A 87 6.07 12.38 -12.25
CA VAL A 87 6.82 11.31 -12.92
C VAL A 87 7.63 11.83 -14.11
N ALA A 88 7.15 12.87 -14.80
CA ALA A 88 7.78 13.39 -16.01
C ALA A 88 9.11 14.09 -15.76
N ASN A 89 9.28 14.77 -14.62
CA ASN A 89 10.44 15.64 -14.36
C ASN A 89 11.04 15.45 -12.96
N GLY A 90 10.45 14.57 -12.12
CA GLY A 90 10.90 14.31 -10.76
C GLY A 90 10.64 15.47 -9.77
N LYS A 91 9.90 16.52 -10.16
CA LYS A 91 9.55 17.62 -9.25
C LYS A 91 8.84 17.08 -8.03
N THR A 92 9.32 17.47 -6.84
CA THR A 92 8.83 16.99 -5.55
C THR A 92 8.22 18.15 -4.77
N ALA A 93 7.05 17.92 -4.17
CA ALA A 93 6.40 18.87 -3.28
C ALA A 93 5.88 18.16 -2.02
N ARG A 94 6.10 18.78 -0.84
CA ARG A 94 5.50 18.32 0.41
C ARG A 94 3.99 18.52 0.33
N PHE A 95 3.23 17.47 0.67
CA PHE A 95 1.77 17.50 0.60
C PHE A 95 1.13 17.66 1.97
N THR A 96 1.64 16.98 3.00
CA THR A 96 1.20 17.14 4.39
C THR A 96 2.28 17.79 5.24
N SER A 97 1.90 18.40 6.37
CA SER A 97 2.82 19.17 7.20
C SER A 97 2.50 19.14 8.69
N ASP A 98 1.56 18.30 9.12
CA ASP A 98 1.25 18.10 10.53
C ASP A 98 2.44 17.48 11.27
N PRO A 99 2.67 17.79 12.56
CA PRO A 99 3.72 17.13 13.36
C PRO A 99 3.52 15.62 13.54
N GLY A 100 2.32 15.11 13.32
CA GLY A 100 2.04 13.67 13.31
C GLY A 100 2.69 12.95 12.13
N TRP A 101 2.89 11.66 12.29
CA TRP A 101 3.38 10.81 11.22
C TRP A 101 2.25 10.53 10.22
N ASP A 102 2.45 10.92 8.96
CA ASP A 102 1.55 10.68 7.84
C ASP A 102 2.10 9.60 6.90
N ALA A 103 1.28 8.58 6.60
CA ALA A 103 1.68 7.38 5.87
C ALA A 103 0.55 6.83 4.98
N PHE A 104 0.84 5.79 4.18
CA PHE A 104 -0.13 5.04 3.38
C PHE A 104 -1.02 5.91 2.48
N PRO A 105 -0.44 6.80 1.65
CA PRO A 105 -1.22 7.65 0.76
C PRO A 105 -1.99 6.82 -0.27
N THR A 106 -3.26 7.16 -0.49
CA THR A 106 -4.11 6.50 -1.48
C THR A 106 -4.89 7.54 -2.27
N TRP A 107 -4.73 7.53 -3.59
CA TRP A 107 -5.41 8.43 -4.52
C TRP A 107 -6.89 8.14 -4.62
N SER A 108 -7.72 9.19 -4.65
CA SER A 108 -9.11 9.04 -5.12
C SER A 108 -9.14 8.59 -6.59
N PRO A 109 -10.22 7.91 -7.05
CA PRO A 109 -10.31 7.40 -8.41
C PRO A 109 -10.10 8.47 -9.49
N ASP A 110 -10.53 9.70 -9.24
CA ASP A 110 -10.39 10.88 -10.10
C ASP A 110 -9.08 11.65 -9.90
N GLY A 111 -8.24 11.25 -8.91
CA GLY A 111 -6.99 11.91 -8.57
C GLY A 111 -7.13 13.29 -7.92
N SER A 112 -8.36 13.71 -7.58
CA SER A 112 -8.64 15.04 -6.98
C SER A 112 -8.27 15.12 -5.51
N ARG A 113 -8.16 13.97 -4.79
CA ARG A 113 -7.86 13.87 -3.37
C ARG A 113 -6.90 12.74 -3.08
N ILE A 114 -6.24 12.84 -1.94
CA ILE A 114 -5.52 11.73 -1.30
C ILE A 114 -6.12 11.52 0.08
N ILE A 115 -6.43 10.25 0.40
CA ILE A 115 -6.60 9.80 1.78
C ILE A 115 -5.26 9.23 2.24
N PHE A 116 -4.90 9.52 3.48
CA PHE A 116 -3.68 9.04 4.11
C PHE A 116 -3.94 8.72 5.57
N THR A 117 -3.06 7.95 6.15
CA THR A 117 -3.09 7.59 7.56
C THR A 117 -2.27 8.58 8.36
N SER A 118 -2.77 9.06 9.51
CA SER A 118 -2.05 9.98 10.41
C SER A 118 -2.25 9.61 11.87
N ASN A 119 -1.20 9.73 12.67
CA ASN A 119 -1.29 9.49 14.13
C ASN A 119 -1.46 10.77 14.95
N ARG A 120 -1.79 11.89 14.32
CA ARG A 120 -1.97 13.21 14.99
C ARG A 120 -3.01 13.19 16.12
N SER A 121 -3.96 12.27 16.09
CA SER A 121 -4.95 12.05 17.13
C SER A 121 -4.54 11.00 18.18
N GLY A 122 -3.31 10.50 18.13
CA GLY A 122 -2.78 9.44 19.01
C GLY A 122 -2.92 8.03 18.42
N VAL A 123 -3.91 7.79 17.58
CA VAL A 123 -4.11 6.54 16.82
C VAL A 123 -3.96 6.86 15.33
N PHE A 124 -3.49 5.89 14.54
CA PHE A 124 -3.43 6.06 13.09
C PHE A 124 -4.84 6.06 12.49
N ASP A 125 -5.41 7.25 12.32
CA ASP A 125 -6.71 7.50 11.68
C ASP A 125 -6.55 7.92 10.22
N LEU A 126 -7.65 7.91 9.44
CA LEU A 126 -7.63 8.34 8.05
C LEU A 126 -7.98 9.82 7.94
N TYR A 127 -7.15 10.56 7.22
CA TYR A 127 -7.33 11.96 6.86
C TYR A 127 -7.37 12.11 5.34
N GLN A 128 -7.98 13.17 4.85
CA GLN A 128 -8.03 13.50 3.43
C GLN A 128 -7.57 14.92 3.15
N LYS A 129 -7.06 15.15 1.93
CA LYS A 129 -6.69 16.48 1.43
C LYS A 129 -6.84 16.55 -0.09
N ALA A 130 -7.29 17.69 -0.61
CA ALA A 130 -7.36 17.95 -2.05
C ALA A 130 -5.96 18.07 -2.68
N THR A 131 -5.79 17.54 -3.90
CA THR A 131 -4.48 17.51 -4.60
C THR A 131 -4.18 18.76 -5.42
N ASN A 132 -5.12 19.69 -5.49
CA ASN A 132 -4.96 20.98 -6.19
C ASN A 132 -4.23 22.06 -5.36
N GLY A 133 -3.74 21.71 -4.16
CA GLY A 133 -3.06 22.64 -3.25
C GLY A 133 -4.02 23.50 -2.40
N SER A 134 -5.33 23.35 -2.58
CA SER A 134 -6.34 24.02 -1.74
C SER A 134 -6.83 23.09 -0.64
N GLY A 135 -7.32 23.66 0.42
CA GLY A 135 -7.94 22.92 1.52
C GLY A 135 -6.99 22.46 2.63
N THR A 136 -7.58 22.18 3.75
CA THR A 136 -6.92 21.66 4.94
C THR A 136 -6.96 20.13 4.97
N GLU A 137 -6.20 19.55 5.87
CA GLU A 137 -6.23 18.13 6.15
C GLU A 137 -7.40 17.81 7.07
N GLU A 138 -8.37 17.06 6.57
CA GLU A 138 -9.63 16.79 7.25
C GLU A 138 -9.72 15.34 7.72
N LEU A 139 -10.25 15.12 8.93
CA LEU A 139 -10.53 13.76 9.41
C LEU A 139 -11.56 13.10 8.50
N PHE A 140 -11.22 11.92 7.99
CA PHE A 140 -12.08 11.12 7.13
C PHE A 140 -12.73 9.93 7.85
N TYR A 141 -11.93 9.24 8.68
CA TYR A 141 -12.39 8.08 9.44
C TYR A 141 -11.53 7.84 10.68
N LYS A 142 -12.18 7.54 11.81
CA LYS A 142 -11.53 7.19 13.07
C LYS A 142 -12.09 5.90 13.67
N SER A 143 -11.26 5.16 14.39
CA SER A 143 -11.66 4.03 15.23
C SER A 143 -10.55 3.74 16.25
N SER A 144 -10.80 2.81 17.18
CA SER A 144 -9.79 2.37 18.16
C SER A 144 -8.56 1.72 17.54
N ASP A 145 -8.70 1.14 16.34
CA ASP A 145 -7.60 0.45 15.66
C ASP A 145 -6.81 1.42 14.78
N GLY A 146 -5.48 1.32 14.79
CA GLY A 146 -4.63 1.95 13.78
C GLY A 146 -4.91 1.35 12.39
N LYS A 147 -4.74 2.15 11.32
CA LYS A 147 -5.11 1.78 9.95
C LYS A 147 -3.94 1.96 8.99
N GLY A 148 -3.66 0.94 8.17
CA GLY A 148 -2.81 1.04 6.99
C GLY A 148 -3.68 1.02 5.72
N LEU A 149 -3.93 2.18 5.12
CA LEU A 149 -4.78 2.29 3.92
C LEU A 149 -4.08 1.67 2.72
N THR A 150 -4.82 0.93 1.87
CA THR A 150 -4.22 0.19 0.76
C THR A 150 -4.88 0.43 -0.58
N SER A 151 -6.18 0.75 -0.64
CA SER A 151 -6.87 0.90 -1.91
C SER A 151 -8.18 1.68 -1.78
N TRP A 152 -8.56 2.36 -2.86
CA TRP A 152 -9.87 2.99 -3.03
C TRP A 152 -10.55 2.35 -4.24
N SER A 153 -11.83 1.96 -4.11
CA SER A 153 -12.58 1.35 -5.21
C SER A 153 -12.73 2.32 -6.39
N PRO A 154 -12.73 1.81 -7.64
CA PRO A 154 -12.81 2.65 -8.83
C PRO A 154 -14.05 3.56 -8.92
N ASP A 155 -15.15 3.16 -8.30
CA ASP A 155 -16.39 3.93 -8.21
C ASP A 155 -16.42 4.93 -7.05
N GLY A 156 -15.35 4.97 -6.25
CA GLY A 156 -15.20 5.89 -5.12
C GLY A 156 -15.98 5.52 -3.86
N ARG A 157 -16.69 4.39 -3.83
CA ARG A 157 -17.62 4.06 -2.73
C ARG A 157 -17.00 3.31 -1.56
N PHE A 158 -15.86 2.64 -1.76
CA PHE A 158 -15.25 1.79 -0.74
C PHE A 158 -13.75 1.99 -0.64
N LEU A 159 -13.23 1.80 0.58
CA LEU A 159 -11.82 1.78 0.93
C LEU A 159 -11.44 0.42 1.47
N LEU A 160 -10.21 -0.01 1.21
CA LEU A 160 -9.57 -1.14 1.85
C LEU A 160 -8.43 -0.65 2.73
N TYR A 161 -8.39 -1.12 3.96
CA TYR A 161 -7.29 -0.89 4.89
C TYR A 161 -7.05 -2.16 5.71
N TYR A 162 -5.87 -2.31 6.27
CA TYR A 162 -5.60 -3.33 7.26
C TYR A 162 -5.40 -2.71 8.65
N SER A 163 -5.81 -3.44 9.69
CA SER A 163 -5.60 -3.02 11.06
C SER A 163 -4.12 -3.09 11.42
N LEU A 164 -3.60 -2.05 12.08
CA LEU A 164 -2.23 -2.00 12.61
C LEU A 164 -2.20 -2.65 14.01
N GLY A 165 -2.51 -3.93 14.08
CA GLY A 165 -2.57 -4.71 15.30
C GLY A 165 -2.19 -6.16 15.02
N GLN A 166 -2.30 -7.03 16.03
CA GLN A 166 -2.06 -8.45 15.87
C GLN A 166 -3.32 -9.24 16.30
N PRO A 167 -3.85 -10.11 15.43
CA PRO A 167 -3.48 -10.29 14.02
C PRO A 167 -3.87 -9.09 13.14
N THR A 168 -3.07 -8.85 12.08
CA THR A 168 -3.37 -7.87 11.06
C THR A 168 -4.39 -8.41 10.08
N HIS A 169 -5.49 -7.71 9.83
CA HIS A 169 -6.52 -8.16 8.89
C HIS A 169 -7.12 -7.01 8.07
N VAL A 170 -7.47 -7.34 6.83
CA VAL A 170 -8.06 -6.39 5.88
C VAL A 170 -9.52 -6.14 6.19
N LYS A 171 -9.89 -4.86 6.20
CA LYS A 171 -11.24 -4.38 6.39
C LYS A 171 -11.70 -3.55 5.20
N LEU A 172 -12.99 -3.67 4.88
CA LEU A 172 -13.70 -2.84 3.91
C LEU A 172 -14.44 -1.73 4.64
N LEU A 173 -14.28 -0.50 4.18
CA LEU A 173 -14.92 0.68 4.73
C LEU A 173 -15.72 1.40 3.66
N ALA A 174 -16.98 1.75 3.92
CA ALA A 174 -17.72 2.65 3.05
C ALA A 174 -17.05 4.04 3.01
N ALA A 175 -16.86 4.62 1.82
CA ALA A 175 -16.21 5.93 1.67
C ALA A 175 -17.11 7.10 2.10
N SER A 176 -18.41 6.89 2.28
CA SER A 176 -19.36 7.86 2.78
C SER A 176 -19.95 7.44 4.12
N GLY A 177 -20.49 8.40 4.87
CA GLY A 177 -21.10 8.18 6.17
C GLY A 177 -20.34 8.87 7.32
N PRO A 178 -20.77 8.66 8.57
CA PRO A 178 -20.11 9.23 9.74
C PRO A 178 -18.64 8.85 9.87
N ALA A 179 -17.83 9.67 10.53
CA ALA A 179 -16.40 9.42 10.67
C ALA A 179 -16.04 8.18 11.52
N ASP A 180 -17.00 7.63 12.24
CA ASP A 180 -16.88 6.45 13.11
C ASP A 180 -17.72 5.25 12.62
N ARG A 181 -18.12 5.23 11.35
CA ARG A 181 -18.90 4.15 10.74
C ARG A 181 -18.20 2.79 10.83
N ALA A 182 -18.98 1.72 11.01
CA ALA A 182 -18.42 0.38 11.19
C ALA A 182 -17.83 -0.18 9.87
N PRO A 183 -16.60 -0.70 9.87
CA PRO A 183 -16.03 -1.43 8.75
C PRO A 183 -16.48 -2.89 8.76
N VAL A 184 -16.36 -3.55 7.63
CA VAL A 184 -16.62 -4.99 7.48
C VAL A 184 -15.28 -5.72 7.30
N ALA A 185 -15.07 -6.83 8.02
CA ALA A 185 -13.90 -7.69 7.82
C ALA A 185 -13.98 -8.35 6.43
N LEU A 186 -12.91 -8.24 5.63
CA LEU A 186 -12.83 -8.88 4.32
C LEU A 186 -12.42 -10.37 4.43
N VAL A 187 -11.55 -10.67 5.38
CA VAL A 187 -11.03 -12.00 5.68
C VAL A 187 -11.36 -12.29 7.14
N ASP A 188 -11.59 -13.55 7.48
CA ASP A 188 -11.85 -13.96 8.87
C ASP A 188 -10.71 -13.45 9.78
N PRO A 189 -11.03 -12.72 10.87
CA PRO A 189 -10.04 -12.09 11.73
C PRO A 189 -9.06 -13.07 12.42
N GLN A 190 -9.31 -14.36 12.41
CA GLN A 190 -8.34 -15.35 12.89
C GLN A 190 -7.09 -15.45 11.99
N PHE A 191 -7.18 -15.04 10.71
CA PHE A 191 -6.09 -15.09 9.76
C PHE A 191 -5.44 -13.71 9.57
N THR A 192 -4.14 -13.71 9.33
CA THR A 192 -3.43 -12.51 8.92
C THR A 192 -3.72 -12.21 7.45
N SER A 193 -4.10 -10.97 7.14
CA SER A 193 -4.27 -10.50 5.77
C SER A 193 -3.79 -9.05 5.64
N ILE A 194 -3.15 -8.73 4.51
CA ILE A 194 -2.52 -7.44 4.26
C ILE A 194 -2.63 -7.02 2.79
N THR A 195 -2.32 -5.76 2.48
CA THR A 195 -2.08 -5.23 1.13
C THR A 195 -3.17 -5.56 0.10
N ALA A 196 -4.43 -5.38 0.48
CA ALA A 196 -5.54 -5.61 -0.43
C ALA A 196 -5.71 -4.48 -1.45
N ARG A 197 -6.01 -4.81 -2.71
CA ARG A 197 -6.27 -3.83 -3.77
C ARG A 197 -7.48 -4.20 -4.61
N PHE A 198 -8.35 -3.24 -4.88
CA PHE A 198 -9.41 -3.39 -5.88
C PHE A 198 -8.83 -3.55 -7.26
N SER A 199 -9.46 -4.41 -8.07
CA SER A 199 -9.20 -4.46 -9.51
C SER A 199 -9.63 -3.16 -10.20
N PRO A 200 -9.05 -2.80 -11.36
CA PRO A 200 -9.44 -1.59 -12.10
C PRO A 200 -10.91 -1.53 -12.49
N ASN A 201 -11.58 -2.68 -12.66
CA ASN A 201 -13.02 -2.75 -12.94
C ASN A 201 -13.90 -2.80 -11.67
N GLY A 202 -13.29 -2.78 -10.48
CA GLY A 202 -13.99 -2.76 -9.18
C GLY A 202 -14.73 -4.04 -8.80
N ARG A 203 -14.56 -5.15 -9.54
CA ARG A 203 -15.30 -6.40 -9.32
C ARG A 203 -14.49 -7.48 -8.58
N TRP A 204 -13.21 -7.20 -8.29
CA TRP A 204 -12.32 -8.14 -7.65
C TRP A 204 -11.44 -7.43 -6.62
N ILE A 205 -11.06 -8.15 -5.58
CA ILE A 205 -10.09 -7.70 -4.58
C ILE A 205 -8.98 -8.73 -4.52
N VAL A 206 -7.73 -8.32 -4.81
CA VAL A 206 -6.53 -9.12 -4.60
C VAL A 206 -5.90 -8.75 -3.26
N TYR A 207 -5.37 -9.72 -2.51
CA TYR A 207 -4.76 -9.49 -1.19
C TYR A 207 -3.76 -10.61 -0.84
N GLY A 208 -2.89 -10.35 0.14
CA GLY A 208 -2.06 -11.37 0.76
C GLY A 208 -2.71 -11.90 2.03
N SER A 209 -2.72 -13.22 2.25
CA SER A 209 -3.29 -13.83 3.46
C SER A 209 -2.71 -15.21 3.73
N ASN A 210 -2.74 -15.63 5.00
CA ASN A 210 -2.39 -16.98 5.42
C ASN A 210 -3.61 -17.90 5.63
N GLU A 211 -4.80 -17.53 5.15
CA GLU A 211 -6.03 -18.33 5.29
C GLU A 211 -5.95 -19.72 4.62
N SER A 212 -5.03 -19.93 3.68
CA SER A 212 -4.73 -21.23 3.07
C SER A 212 -3.70 -22.07 3.84
N GLY A 213 -3.26 -21.62 5.02
CA GLY A 213 -2.24 -22.26 5.86
C GLY A 213 -0.82 -21.71 5.67
N THR A 214 -0.57 -20.97 4.59
CA THR A 214 0.69 -20.24 4.28
C THR A 214 0.37 -18.88 3.70
N ASP A 215 1.34 -17.96 3.74
CA ASP A 215 1.17 -16.63 3.13
C ASP A 215 1.08 -16.76 1.61
N GLU A 216 -0.12 -16.56 1.06
CA GLU A 216 -0.40 -16.63 -0.37
C GLU A 216 -1.13 -15.38 -0.86
N VAL A 217 -1.04 -15.13 -2.15
CA VAL A 217 -1.89 -14.15 -2.84
C VAL A 217 -3.22 -14.82 -3.18
N SER A 218 -4.30 -14.20 -2.76
CA SER A 218 -5.67 -14.62 -3.06
C SER A 218 -6.45 -13.50 -3.74
N VAL A 219 -7.52 -13.87 -4.45
CA VAL A 219 -8.48 -12.93 -5.01
C VAL A 219 -9.90 -13.33 -4.59
N ARG A 220 -10.75 -12.32 -4.36
CA ARG A 220 -12.18 -12.50 -4.07
C ARG A 220 -13.02 -11.74 -5.09
N PRO A 221 -14.15 -12.27 -5.57
CA PRO A 221 -15.14 -11.47 -6.26
C PRO A 221 -15.69 -10.40 -5.30
N PHE A 222 -15.96 -9.25 -5.82
CA PHE A 222 -16.53 -8.11 -5.08
C PHE A 222 -17.74 -7.57 -5.82
N ASP A 223 -18.85 -7.47 -5.12
CA ASP A 223 -20.05 -6.80 -5.63
C ASP A 223 -20.05 -5.33 -5.17
N PRO A 224 -19.76 -4.38 -6.06
CA PRO A 224 -19.78 -2.98 -5.69
C PRO A 224 -21.18 -2.44 -5.38
N ALA A 225 -22.28 -3.12 -5.73
CA ALA A 225 -23.62 -2.68 -5.40
C ALA A 225 -23.95 -2.89 -3.92
N THR A 226 -23.52 -4.00 -3.36
CA THR A 226 -23.79 -4.38 -1.98
C THR A 226 -22.61 -4.18 -1.02
N GLY A 227 -21.38 -4.04 -1.55
CA GLY A 227 -20.16 -4.00 -0.74
C GLY A 227 -19.78 -5.36 -0.18
N THR A 228 -20.22 -6.46 -0.79
CA THR A 228 -19.93 -7.82 -0.32
C THR A 228 -18.83 -8.49 -1.14
N ALA A 229 -18.02 -9.32 -0.48
CA ALA A 229 -16.99 -10.13 -1.12
C ALA A 229 -17.38 -11.62 -1.05
N GLY A 230 -17.13 -12.32 -2.15
CA GLY A 230 -17.37 -13.78 -2.21
C GLY A 230 -16.20 -14.61 -1.71
N ASN A 231 -16.21 -15.91 -2.01
CA ASN A 231 -15.18 -16.84 -1.58
C ASN A 231 -13.81 -16.57 -2.22
N PRO A 232 -12.71 -16.85 -1.52
CA PRO A 232 -11.36 -16.65 -2.04
C PRO A 232 -11.00 -17.67 -3.12
N ILE A 233 -10.15 -17.23 -4.05
CA ILE A 233 -9.44 -18.06 -5.01
C ILE A 233 -7.96 -17.82 -4.75
N VAL A 234 -7.22 -18.86 -4.36
CA VAL A 234 -5.76 -18.76 -4.14
C VAL A 234 -5.06 -18.71 -5.49
N LEU A 235 -4.18 -17.72 -5.66
CA LEU A 235 -3.49 -17.45 -6.93
C LEU A 235 -2.03 -17.89 -6.93
N SER A 236 -1.32 -17.69 -5.83
CA SER A 236 0.08 -18.12 -5.70
C SER A 236 0.16 -19.50 -5.06
N LYS A 237 1.33 -20.14 -5.20
CA LYS A 237 1.61 -21.43 -4.58
C LYS A 237 3.05 -21.46 -4.10
N GLY A 238 3.21 -21.70 -2.80
CA GLY A 238 4.54 -21.73 -2.17
C GLY A 238 5.03 -20.36 -1.69
N GLY A 239 4.11 -19.42 -1.53
CA GLY A 239 4.32 -18.08 -0.98
C GLY A 239 4.04 -16.96 -1.96
N GLY A 240 3.37 -15.91 -1.45
CA GLY A 240 3.07 -14.72 -2.25
C GLY A 240 2.61 -13.55 -1.37
N ARG A 241 3.03 -12.33 -1.72
CA ARG A 241 2.72 -11.12 -0.93
C ARG A 241 2.67 -9.87 -1.79
N THR A 242 2.11 -8.80 -1.23
CA THR A 242 2.06 -7.45 -1.80
C THR A 242 1.57 -7.40 -3.26
N PRO A 243 0.38 -7.97 -3.56
CA PRO A 243 -0.12 -8.00 -4.92
C PRO A 243 -0.51 -6.61 -5.44
N VAL A 244 -0.28 -6.38 -6.74
CA VAL A 244 -0.63 -5.15 -7.46
C VAL A 244 -1.27 -5.52 -8.80
N TRP A 245 -2.37 -4.86 -9.12
CA TRP A 245 -2.98 -4.97 -10.45
C TRP A 245 -2.24 -4.13 -11.48
N ARG A 246 -2.12 -4.64 -12.70
CA ARG A 246 -1.89 -3.79 -13.87
C ARG A 246 -3.08 -2.85 -14.05
N GLY A 247 -2.85 -1.63 -14.56
CA GLY A 247 -3.90 -0.60 -14.66
C GLY A 247 -5.09 -0.97 -15.56
N ASP A 248 -4.94 -1.91 -16.51
CA ASP A 248 -6.03 -2.43 -17.35
C ASP A 248 -6.69 -3.73 -16.78
N GLY A 249 -6.20 -4.22 -15.64
CA GLY A 249 -6.75 -5.43 -14.99
C GLY A 249 -6.39 -6.74 -15.65
N ARG A 250 -5.44 -6.77 -16.61
CA ARG A 250 -5.06 -7.98 -17.35
C ARG A 250 -3.90 -8.74 -16.75
N GLU A 251 -3.21 -8.18 -15.78
CA GLU A 251 -2.15 -8.85 -15.02
C GLU A 251 -2.25 -8.52 -13.54
N ILE A 252 -1.79 -9.45 -12.71
CA ILE A 252 -1.48 -9.26 -11.30
C ILE A 252 0.01 -9.50 -11.13
N PHE A 253 0.68 -8.57 -10.44
CA PHE A 253 2.08 -8.70 -10.03
C PHE A 253 2.14 -8.92 -8.53
N TYR A 254 3.09 -9.71 -8.06
CA TYR A 254 3.30 -9.96 -6.64
C TYR A 254 4.75 -10.36 -6.36
N LEU A 255 5.17 -10.31 -5.11
CA LEU A 255 6.44 -10.87 -4.68
C LEU A 255 6.21 -12.29 -4.17
N ASP A 256 6.99 -13.24 -4.66
CA ASP A 256 7.02 -14.58 -4.10
C ASP A 256 7.81 -14.62 -2.77
N ARG A 257 7.90 -15.80 -2.15
CA ARG A 257 8.64 -16.00 -0.89
C ARG A 257 10.10 -15.59 -0.96
N ASP A 258 10.71 -15.72 -2.13
CA ASP A 258 12.12 -15.42 -2.37
C ASP A 258 12.34 -13.96 -2.80
N GLY A 259 11.26 -13.16 -2.90
CA GLY A 259 11.26 -11.76 -3.32
C GLY A 259 11.46 -11.60 -4.82
N ILE A 260 11.07 -12.59 -5.62
CA ILE A 260 11.01 -12.46 -7.08
C ILE A 260 9.68 -11.78 -7.43
N VAL A 261 9.73 -10.78 -8.28
CA VAL A 261 8.54 -10.19 -8.88
C VAL A 261 7.94 -11.20 -9.85
N MET A 262 6.73 -11.66 -9.55
CA MET A 262 5.95 -12.56 -10.39
C MET A 262 4.92 -11.77 -11.18
N ALA A 263 4.64 -12.21 -12.40
CA ALA A 263 3.53 -11.70 -13.24
C ALA A 263 2.59 -12.84 -13.58
N MET A 264 1.29 -12.58 -13.44
CA MET A 264 0.23 -13.54 -13.74
C MET A 264 -0.78 -12.87 -14.67
N ASP A 265 -0.95 -13.41 -15.87
CA ASP A 265 -2.01 -13.00 -16.77
C ASP A 265 -3.38 -13.34 -16.16
N VAL A 266 -4.33 -12.41 -16.22
CA VAL A 266 -5.69 -12.65 -15.73
C VAL A 266 -6.74 -12.16 -16.72
N ASN A 267 -7.89 -12.83 -16.73
CA ASN A 267 -9.07 -12.41 -17.48
C ASN A 267 -10.27 -12.36 -16.54
N THR A 268 -10.90 -11.18 -16.50
CA THR A 268 -12.07 -10.91 -15.63
C THR A 268 -13.36 -10.62 -16.40
N ALA A 269 -13.39 -10.85 -17.70
CA ALA A 269 -14.54 -10.51 -18.56
C ALA A 269 -15.78 -11.38 -18.28
N SER A 270 -15.58 -12.70 -18.09
CA SER A 270 -16.65 -13.68 -17.84
C SER A 270 -16.39 -14.52 -16.58
N GLY A 271 -16.03 -13.87 -15.50
CA GLY A 271 -15.54 -14.51 -14.26
C GLY A 271 -14.02 -14.33 -14.14
N PHE A 272 -13.42 -14.93 -13.10
CA PHE A 272 -11.99 -14.83 -12.90
C PHE A 272 -11.26 -16.05 -13.47
N LYS A 273 -10.31 -15.78 -14.35
CA LYS A 273 -9.39 -16.80 -14.88
C LYS A 273 -7.97 -16.30 -14.74
N ALA A 274 -7.12 -17.11 -14.14
CA ALA A 274 -5.69 -16.82 -13.96
C ALA A 274 -4.85 -17.76 -14.84
N GLY A 275 -3.79 -17.20 -15.43
CA GLY A 275 -2.73 -17.97 -16.07
C GLY A 275 -1.71 -18.49 -15.06
N THR A 276 -0.69 -19.19 -15.55
CA THR A 276 0.44 -19.61 -14.71
C THR A 276 1.33 -18.40 -14.38
N PRO A 277 1.70 -18.18 -13.12
CA PRO A 277 2.64 -17.13 -12.75
C PRO A 277 4.00 -17.30 -13.44
N LYS A 278 4.58 -16.21 -13.91
CA LYS A 278 5.91 -16.18 -14.57
C LYS A 278 6.83 -15.30 -13.76
N PRO A 279 8.05 -15.76 -13.43
CA PRO A 279 9.05 -14.93 -12.77
C PRO A 279 9.54 -13.82 -13.72
N LEU A 280 9.69 -12.61 -13.20
CA LEU A 280 10.26 -11.49 -13.94
C LEU A 280 11.71 -11.22 -13.50
N PHE A 281 11.90 -10.76 -12.26
CA PHE A 281 13.20 -10.42 -11.73
C PHE A 281 13.20 -10.44 -10.19
N LYS A 282 14.39 -10.51 -9.61
CA LYS A 282 14.59 -10.39 -8.16
C LYS A 282 14.46 -8.94 -7.75
N ALA A 283 13.49 -8.63 -6.87
CA ALA A 283 13.36 -7.31 -6.28
C ALA A 283 14.57 -6.96 -5.39
N PRO A 284 14.87 -5.66 -5.18
CA PRO A 284 15.83 -5.25 -4.16
C PRO A 284 15.49 -5.81 -2.79
N GLU A 285 16.51 -6.01 -1.94
CA GLU A 285 16.30 -6.51 -0.58
C GLU A 285 15.37 -5.60 0.22
N ALA A 286 14.57 -6.20 1.09
CA ALA A 286 13.65 -5.53 2.03
C ALA A 286 12.56 -4.66 1.38
N VAL A 287 12.22 -4.84 0.09
CA VAL A 287 11.08 -4.17 -0.53
C VAL A 287 9.78 -4.73 0.06
N LEU A 288 9.06 -3.85 0.78
CA LEU A 288 7.73 -4.16 1.34
C LEU A 288 6.61 -3.41 0.61
N PHE A 289 6.90 -2.19 0.18
CA PHE A 289 5.94 -1.33 -0.51
C PHE A 289 6.52 -0.96 -1.88
N TRP A 290 5.75 -1.19 -2.90
CA TRP A 290 6.09 -0.95 -4.29
C TRP A 290 4.83 -0.76 -5.12
N ASP A 291 4.97 -0.21 -6.30
CA ASP A 291 3.83 -0.06 -7.20
C ASP A 291 4.25 -0.24 -8.66
N VAL A 292 3.27 -0.38 -9.54
CA VAL A 292 3.47 -0.68 -10.96
C VAL A 292 2.89 0.45 -11.80
N ALA A 293 3.64 0.92 -12.79
CA ALA A 293 3.11 1.86 -13.78
C ALA A 293 1.84 1.29 -14.42
N PRO A 294 0.82 2.11 -14.74
CA PRO A 294 -0.46 1.61 -15.23
C PRO A 294 -0.38 0.71 -16.47
N ASP A 295 0.66 0.90 -17.31
CA ASP A 295 0.94 0.09 -18.48
C ASP A 295 1.58 -1.29 -18.18
N GLY A 296 1.94 -1.55 -16.92
CA GLY A 296 2.59 -2.79 -16.48
C GLY A 296 4.04 -2.97 -16.95
N LYS A 297 4.68 -1.93 -17.48
CA LYS A 297 6.03 -2.03 -18.06
C LYS A 297 7.15 -1.67 -17.08
N ARG A 298 6.85 -0.89 -16.04
CA ARG A 298 7.82 -0.42 -15.06
C ARG A 298 7.30 -0.59 -13.64
N PHE A 299 8.23 -0.86 -12.73
CA PHE A 299 7.99 -1.10 -11.30
C PHE A 299 8.74 -0.06 -10.49
N LEU A 300 8.06 0.63 -9.58
CA LEU A 300 8.66 1.64 -8.71
C LEU A 300 8.91 1.05 -7.33
N MET A 301 10.15 1.05 -6.89
CA MET A 301 10.58 0.48 -5.61
C MET A 301 11.52 1.43 -4.88
N PRO A 302 11.41 1.56 -3.54
CA PRO A 302 12.45 2.19 -2.74
C PRO A 302 13.69 1.29 -2.71
N VAL A 303 14.85 1.82 -3.11
CA VAL A 303 16.12 1.11 -3.10
C VAL A 303 17.06 1.79 -2.14
N PRO A 304 17.59 1.10 -1.10
CA PRO A 304 18.58 1.66 -0.21
C PRO A 304 19.79 2.21 -0.96
N ALA A 305 20.30 3.38 -0.54
CA ALA A 305 21.60 3.85 -0.99
C ALA A 305 22.69 2.94 -0.41
N ARG A 306 23.60 2.51 -1.26
CA ARG A 306 24.79 1.75 -0.86
C ARG A 306 25.84 2.66 -0.29
#